data_858fd98c4a4a29399041809edf5fb260
#
_entry.id   858fd98c4a4a29399041809edf5fb260
#
_cell.length_a   1.000
_cell.length_b   1.000
_cell.length_c   1.000
_cell.angle_alpha   90.00
_cell.angle_beta   90.00
_cell.angle_gamma   90.00
#
_symmetry.space_group_name_H-M   'P 1'
#
loop_
_entity.id
_entity.type
_entity.pdbx_description
1 polymer ?
#
loop_
_entity_poly.entity_id
_entity_poly.type
_entity_poly.pdbx_seq_one_letter_code
_entity_poly.pdbx_strand_id
1 'polypeptide(L)'
;RGALILKVNYRGSAGYGAKFRLLNYRNLGVGDAWDVLSGVDHLVKQGWVDPGRVGCMGWSQGGYISAFLTTSSKAFKAISVGAGISNWATYYYNTDITPFTVNYLGDDPADDPAIYAKTSPMTHIKKAATPTLIQHGEFDRRVPIPYAYELRQGLEDRGVPVEMVVYKGFGHGLSKPKAVRGAME
;
A
#
# COMPACT_ATOMS: atom_id res chain seq x y z
N ARG A 1 -1.65 -2.19 24.47
CA ARG A 1 -2.25 -3.43 23.96
C ARG A 1 -1.23 -4.56 23.72
N GLY A 2 0.02 -4.41 24.20
CA GLY A 2 1.06 -5.44 24.13
C GLY A 2 1.60 -5.75 22.71
N ALA A 3 1.46 -4.83 21.77
CA ALA A 3 2.00 -4.95 20.40
C ALA A 3 3.29 -4.15 20.25
N LEU A 4 4.27 -4.72 19.54
CA LEU A 4 5.43 -4.00 19.05
C LEU A 4 5.06 -3.33 17.72
N ILE A 5 5.41 -2.06 17.54
CA ILE A 5 5.14 -1.30 16.32
C ILE A 5 6.46 -0.98 15.63
N LEU A 6 6.63 -1.49 14.41
CA LEU A 6 7.73 -1.14 13.52
C LEU A 6 7.27 -0.09 12.51
N LYS A 7 7.89 1.09 12.54
CA LYS A 7 7.72 2.13 11.51
C LYS A 7 9.00 2.19 10.67
N VAL A 8 8.92 1.71 9.44
CA VAL A 8 10.09 1.64 8.55
C VAL A 8 10.26 2.96 7.81
N ASN A 9 11.44 3.56 7.91
CA ASN A 9 11.87 4.60 6.99
C ASN A 9 12.47 3.92 5.75
N TYR A 10 11.58 3.40 4.90
CA TYR A 10 11.96 2.70 3.66
C TYR A 10 12.65 3.66 2.68
N ARG A 11 13.35 3.08 1.70
CA ARG A 11 13.98 3.85 0.61
C ARG A 11 13.01 4.83 -0.02
N GLY A 12 13.49 6.02 -0.37
CA GLY A 12 12.64 7.10 -0.84
C GLY A 12 12.11 8.02 0.25
N SER A 13 12.26 7.66 1.55
CA SER A 13 11.86 8.52 2.66
C SER A 13 12.65 9.83 2.70
N ALA A 14 11.99 10.91 3.09
CA ALA A 14 12.62 12.22 3.27
C ALA A 14 13.57 12.24 4.47
N GLY A 15 14.51 13.19 4.46
CA GLY A 15 15.45 13.43 5.58
C GLY A 15 16.78 12.67 5.47
N TYR A 16 16.96 11.78 4.50
CA TYR A 16 18.18 10.98 4.30
C TYR A 16 19.00 11.41 3.07
N GLY A 17 18.70 12.57 2.51
CA GLY A 17 19.36 13.12 1.33
C GLY A 17 18.83 12.59 -0.01
N ALA A 18 19.28 13.25 -1.10
CA ALA A 18 18.78 12.98 -2.45
C ALA A 18 19.09 11.53 -2.91
N LYS A 19 20.28 11.03 -2.61
CA LYS A 19 20.69 9.67 -2.99
C LYS A 19 19.73 8.60 -2.42
N PHE A 20 19.37 8.70 -1.15
CA PHE A 20 18.45 7.76 -0.52
C PHE A 20 17.03 7.90 -1.08
N ARG A 21 16.59 9.13 -1.35
CA ARG A 21 15.28 9.41 -1.94
C ARG A 21 15.14 8.83 -3.35
N LEU A 22 16.20 8.89 -4.17
CA LEU A 22 16.22 8.35 -5.52
C LEU A 22 16.23 6.81 -5.59
N LEU A 23 16.49 6.09 -4.49
CA LEU A 23 16.42 4.63 -4.47
C LEU A 23 15.03 4.06 -4.79
N ASN A 24 13.98 4.89 -4.70
CA ASN A 24 12.62 4.52 -5.05
C ASN A 24 12.23 4.85 -6.50
N TYR A 25 13.11 5.54 -7.25
CA TYR A 25 12.89 5.82 -8.66
C TYR A 25 12.82 4.51 -9.45
N ARG A 26 11.72 4.29 -10.19
CA ARG A 26 11.39 3.07 -10.95
C ARG A 26 11.40 1.78 -10.09
N ASN A 27 11.15 1.93 -8.79
CA ASN A 27 11.30 0.84 -7.81
C ASN A 27 10.21 0.80 -6.73
N LEU A 28 9.12 1.54 -6.96
CA LEU A 28 7.95 1.55 -6.06
C LEU A 28 7.35 0.14 -5.91
N GLY A 29 6.94 -0.21 -4.69
CA GLY A 29 6.37 -1.52 -4.36
C GLY A 29 7.40 -2.65 -4.29
N VAL A 30 8.50 -2.55 -5.02
CA VAL A 30 9.54 -3.59 -5.03
C VAL A 30 10.56 -3.34 -3.92
N GLY A 31 11.23 -2.20 -3.97
CA GLY A 31 12.30 -1.90 -3.02
C GLY A 31 11.79 -1.49 -1.64
N ASP A 32 10.79 -0.65 -1.57
CA ASP A 32 10.17 -0.20 -0.31
C ASP A 32 9.44 -1.34 0.43
N ALA A 33 8.75 -2.24 -0.29
CA ALA A 33 8.18 -3.44 0.31
C ALA A 33 9.26 -4.39 0.84
N TRP A 34 10.40 -4.53 0.12
CA TRP A 34 11.54 -5.30 0.60
C TRP A 34 12.13 -4.72 1.90
N ASP A 35 12.20 -3.40 2.01
CA ASP A 35 12.67 -2.72 3.23
C ASP A 35 11.75 -3.04 4.42
N VAL A 36 10.44 -3.07 4.21
CA VAL A 36 9.47 -3.48 5.25
C VAL A 36 9.69 -4.92 5.66
N LEU A 37 9.80 -5.84 4.71
CA LEU A 37 10.01 -7.26 4.97
C LEU A 37 11.34 -7.51 5.70
N SER A 38 12.41 -6.84 5.31
CA SER A 38 13.73 -6.99 5.96
C SER A 38 13.70 -6.49 7.41
N GLY A 39 12.93 -5.43 7.70
CA GLY A 39 12.72 -4.96 9.07
C GLY A 39 11.97 -5.98 9.93
N VAL A 40 10.92 -6.60 9.38
CA VAL A 40 10.19 -7.68 10.06
C VAL A 40 11.11 -8.88 10.32
N ASP A 41 11.85 -9.33 9.31
CA ASP A 41 12.79 -10.45 9.43
C ASP A 41 13.86 -10.21 10.49
N HIS A 42 14.36 -8.96 10.58
CA HIS A 42 15.32 -8.59 11.61
C HIS A 42 14.74 -8.77 13.02
N LEU A 43 13.51 -8.28 13.26
CA LEU A 43 12.86 -8.39 14.58
C LEU A 43 12.52 -9.85 14.94
N VAL A 44 12.13 -10.65 13.96
CA VAL A 44 11.90 -12.09 14.14
C VAL A 44 13.20 -12.81 14.51
N LYS A 45 14.31 -12.53 13.81
CA LYS A 45 15.63 -13.09 14.11
C LYS A 45 16.17 -12.71 15.49
N GLN A 46 15.78 -11.53 16.00
CA GLN A 46 16.10 -11.11 17.37
C GLN A 46 15.23 -11.79 18.44
N GLY A 47 14.22 -12.56 18.03
CA GLY A 47 13.28 -13.21 18.96
C GLY A 47 12.26 -12.26 19.59
N TRP A 48 12.13 -11.03 19.07
CA TRP A 48 11.21 -10.02 19.62
C TRP A 48 9.79 -10.16 19.07
N VAL A 49 9.63 -10.82 17.93
CA VAL A 49 8.38 -10.95 17.18
C VAL A 49 8.15 -12.40 16.78
N ASP A 50 6.96 -12.89 17.05
CA ASP A 50 6.45 -14.16 16.53
C ASP A 50 6.03 -13.97 15.05
N PRO A 51 6.65 -14.68 14.08
CA PRO A 51 6.29 -14.58 12.67
C PRO A 51 4.85 -15.02 12.38
N GLY A 52 4.24 -15.81 13.28
CA GLY A 52 2.83 -16.19 13.24
C GLY A 52 1.86 -15.07 13.62
N ARG A 53 2.34 -13.92 14.10
CA ARG A 53 1.52 -12.83 14.66
C ARG A 53 1.87 -11.46 14.11
N VAL A 54 2.30 -11.36 12.87
CA VAL A 54 2.68 -10.11 12.20
C VAL A 54 1.54 -9.62 11.32
N GLY A 55 1.12 -8.37 11.54
CA GLY A 55 0.21 -7.63 10.66
C GLY A 55 0.92 -6.46 9.99
N CYS A 56 0.34 -5.94 8.92
CA CYS A 56 0.80 -4.74 8.24
C CYS A 56 -0.35 -3.74 8.07
N MET A 57 -0.05 -2.46 8.16
CA MET A 57 -1.04 -1.42 7.88
C MET A 57 -0.37 -0.16 7.34
N GLY A 58 -1.08 0.57 6.49
CA GLY A 58 -0.60 1.83 5.98
C GLY A 58 -1.70 2.66 5.32
N TRP A 59 -1.45 3.95 5.17
CA TRP A 59 -2.34 4.92 4.53
C TRP A 59 -1.63 5.61 3.38
N SER A 60 -2.33 5.91 2.26
CA SER A 60 -1.79 6.59 1.08
C SER A 60 -0.62 5.80 0.46
N GLN A 61 0.59 6.33 0.41
CA GLN A 61 1.79 5.59 -0.01
C GLN A 61 2.01 4.32 0.85
N GLY A 62 1.74 4.40 2.16
CA GLY A 62 1.75 3.22 3.04
C GLY A 62 0.64 2.23 2.71
N GLY A 63 -0.54 2.72 2.30
CA GLY A 63 -1.64 1.90 1.78
C GLY A 63 -1.26 1.19 0.48
N TYR A 64 -0.57 1.87 -0.42
CA TYR A 64 -0.01 1.27 -1.63
C TYR A 64 1.00 0.15 -1.31
N ILE A 65 1.96 0.41 -0.42
CA ILE A 65 2.93 -0.61 0.00
C ILE A 65 2.20 -1.81 0.65
N SER A 66 1.18 -1.55 1.47
CA SER A 66 0.34 -2.60 2.07
C SER A 66 -0.39 -3.42 1.00
N ALA A 67 -0.99 -2.78 -0.01
CA ALA A 67 -1.63 -3.44 -1.14
C ALA A 67 -0.63 -4.28 -1.94
N PHE A 68 0.57 -3.76 -2.19
CA PHE A 68 1.64 -4.50 -2.87
C PHE A 68 2.07 -5.74 -2.07
N LEU A 69 2.23 -5.60 -0.74
CA LEU A 69 2.56 -6.71 0.15
C LEU A 69 1.44 -7.75 0.23
N THR A 70 0.16 -7.35 0.15
CA THR A 70 -0.99 -8.26 0.06
C THR A 70 -0.88 -9.19 -1.14
N THR A 71 -0.40 -8.66 -2.28
CA THR A 71 -0.34 -9.39 -3.55
C THR A 71 1.02 -10.03 -3.84
N SER A 72 2.06 -9.75 -3.05
CA SER A 72 3.43 -10.20 -3.33
C SER A 72 4.10 -10.97 -2.18
N SER A 73 3.53 -10.98 -0.97
CA SER A 73 4.14 -11.58 0.23
C SER A 73 3.13 -12.44 1.00
N LYS A 74 3.64 -13.42 1.75
CA LYS A 74 2.88 -14.24 2.71
C LYS A 74 3.35 -14.03 4.16
N ALA A 75 4.16 -13.02 4.41
CA ALA A 75 4.75 -12.76 5.73
C ALA A 75 3.72 -12.27 6.77
N PHE A 76 2.59 -11.71 6.32
CA PHE A 76 1.60 -11.10 7.19
C PHE A 76 0.37 -11.99 7.37
N LYS A 77 -0.24 -11.96 8.55
CA LYS A 77 -1.47 -12.69 8.89
C LYS A 77 -2.73 -11.88 8.62
N ALA A 78 -2.62 -10.58 8.61
CA ALA A 78 -3.66 -9.64 8.18
C ALA A 78 -3.01 -8.35 7.68
N ILE A 79 -3.64 -7.69 6.71
CA ILE A 79 -3.16 -6.41 6.18
C ILE A 79 -4.31 -5.40 6.17
N SER A 80 -4.02 -4.15 6.57
CA SER A 80 -4.94 -3.03 6.39
C SER A 80 -4.41 -2.06 5.33
N VAL A 81 -5.20 -1.86 4.27
CA VAL A 81 -4.91 -0.98 3.13
C VAL A 81 -5.77 0.27 3.23
N GLY A 82 -5.20 1.37 3.68
CA GLY A 82 -5.88 2.66 3.76
C GLY A 82 -5.54 3.54 2.55
N ALA A 83 -6.55 4.02 1.80
CA ALA A 83 -6.39 4.90 0.64
C ALA A 83 -5.23 4.46 -0.29
N GLY A 84 -5.13 3.15 -0.58
CA GLY A 84 -4.04 2.54 -1.32
C GLY A 84 -4.27 2.54 -2.83
N ILE A 85 -3.17 2.57 -3.59
CA ILE A 85 -3.18 2.48 -5.05
C ILE A 85 -3.08 1.00 -5.42
N SER A 86 -4.00 0.49 -6.25
CA SER A 86 -4.00 -0.89 -6.76
C SER A 86 -3.37 -1.00 -8.15
N ASN A 87 -3.44 0.07 -8.96
CA ASN A 87 -2.99 0.08 -10.36
C ASN A 87 -2.43 1.45 -10.75
N TRP A 88 -1.14 1.52 -11.06
CA TRP A 88 -0.46 2.76 -11.38
C TRP A 88 -0.85 3.32 -12.75
N ALA A 89 -1.16 2.47 -13.74
CA ALA A 89 -1.54 2.95 -15.07
C ALA A 89 -2.85 3.74 -15.03
N THR A 90 -3.88 3.20 -14.39
CA THR A 90 -5.15 3.93 -14.22
C THR A 90 -5.01 5.12 -13.27
N TYR A 91 -4.14 5.01 -12.25
CA TYR A 91 -3.84 6.10 -11.32
C TYR A 91 -3.28 7.34 -12.02
N TYR A 92 -2.39 7.17 -12.98
CA TYR A 92 -1.86 8.26 -13.79
C TYR A 92 -2.96 9.17 -14.37
N TYR A 93 -4.02 8.55 -14.90
CA TYR A 93 -5.11 9.28 -15.56
C TYR A 93 -6.20 9.82 -14.62
N ASN A 94 -6.24 9.40 -13.35
CA ASN A 94 -7.36 9.68 -12.44
C ASN A 94 -6.98 10.46 -11.18
N THR A 95 -5.70 10.58 -10.85
CA THR A 95 -5.24 11.31 -9.66
C THR A 95 -5.21 12.83 -9.90
N ASP A 96 -5.31 13.61 -8.82
CA ASP A 96 -5.09 15.06 -8.84
C ASP A 96 -3.59 15.46 -8.82
N ILE A 97 -2.67 14.48 -8.79
CA ILE A 97 -1.21 14.70 -8.76
C ILE A 97 -0.45 13.90 -9.83
N THR A 98 -0.94 13.86 -11.05
CA THR A 98 -0.32 13.12 -12.17
C THR A 98 1.20 13.26 -12.27
N PRO A 99 1.84 14.45 -12.08
CA PRO A 99 3.30 14.58 -12.15
C PRO A 99 4.06 13.70 -11.12
N PHE A 100 3.42 13.31 -10.02
CA PHE A 100 4.00 12.39 -9.05
C PHE A 100 4.37 11.05 -9.69
N THR A 101 3.51 10.50 -10.56
CA THR A 101 3.75 9.20 -11.19
C THR A 101 4.96 9.23 -12.11
N VAL A 102 5.06 10.23 -12.97
CA VAL A 102 6.23 10.39 -13.87
C VAL A 102 7.52 10.60 -13.09
N ASN A 103 7.48 11.41 -12.02
CA ASN A 103 8.63 11.65 -11.17
C ASN A 103 9.17 10.38 -10.51
N TYR A 104 8.32 9.39 -10.21
CA TYR A 104 8.73 8.14 -9.58
C TYR A 104 8.87 6.97 -10.56
N LEU A 105 8.08 6.91 -11.63
CA LEU A 105 8.09 5.81 -12.59
C LEU A 105 8.92 6.10 -13.84
N GLY A 106 9.23 7.37 -14.09
CA GLY A 106 10.19 7.81 -15.12
C GLY A 106 9.55 8.23 -16.43
N ASP A 107 8.40 7.71 -16.78
CA ASP A 107 7.69 8.00 -18.00
C ASP A 107 6.16 7.84 -17.81
N ASP A 108 5.36 8.10 -18.83
CA ASP A 108 3.93 7.86 -18.78
C ASP A 108 3.56 6.39 -19.11
N PRO A 109 2.30 5.95 -18.85
CA PRO A 109 1.91 4.55 -19.08
C PRO A 109 1.86 4.13 -20.56
N ALA A 110 1.79 5.06 -21.49
CA ALA A 110 1.79 4.75 -22.94
C ALA A 110 3.21 4.46 -23.43
N ASP A 111 4.20 5.21 -22.93
CA ASP A 111 5.59 5.07 -23.33
C ASP A 111 6.32 3.95 -22.59
N ASP A 112 6.04 3.76 -21.28
CA ASP A 112 6.61 2.64 -20.50
C ASP A 112 5.55 1.86 -19.70
N PRO A 113 4.66 1.10 -20.35
CA PRO A 113 3.65 0.31 -19.65
C PRO A 113 4.24 -0.76 -18.73
N ALA A 114 5.48 -1.19 -18.98
CA ALA A 114 6.12 -2.26 -18.23
C ALA A 114 6.44 -1.85 -16.78
N ILE A 115 6.91 -0.62 -16.54
CA ILE A 115 7.17 -0.13 -15.19
C ILE A 115 5.86 0.02 -14.39
N TYR A 116 4.78 0.48 -15.04
CA TYR A 116 3.47 0.59 -14.43
C TYR A 116 2.90 -0.78 -14.04
N ALA A 117 3.01 -1.77 -14.92
CA ALA A 117 2.60 -3.14 -14.61
C ALA A 117 3.44 -3.75 -13.47
N LYS A 118 4.77 -3.64 -13.52
CA LYS A 118 5.69 -4.16 -12.51
C LYS A 118 5.38 -3.65 -11.11
N THR A 119 5.02 -2.38 -10.99
CA THR A 119 4.81 -1.69 -9.71
C THR A 119 3.35 -1.73 -9.23
N SER A 120 2.41 -2.19 -10.04
CA SER A 120 0.99 -2.27 -9.70
C SER A 120 0.66 -3.53 -8.89
N PRO A 121 0.02 -3.41 -7.70
CA PRO A 121 -0.46 -4.55 -6.92
C PRO A 121 -1.31 -5.52 -7.73
N MET A 122 -2.23 -5.02 -8.56
CA MET A 122 -3.15 -5.86 -9.36
C MET A 122 -2.45 -6.78 -10.35
N THR A 123 -1.27 -6.44 -10.83
CA THR A 123 -0.46 -7.34 -11.68
C THR A 123 -0.10 -8.64 -10.95
N HIS A 124 0.00 -8.59 -9.64
CA HIS A 124 0.40 -9.71 -8.79
C HIS A 124 -0.78 -10.38 -8.07
N ILE A 125 -2.00 -9.98 -8.34
CA ILE A 125 -3.22 -10.39 -7.60
C ILE A 125 -3.39 -11.92 -7.48
N LYS A 126 -2.92 -12.68 -8.46
CA LYS A 126 -2.96 -14.16 -8.44
C LYS A 126 -2.20 -14.78 -7.26
N LYS A 127 -1.28 -14.04 -6.63
CA LYS A 127 -0.48 -14.50 -5.49
C LYS A 127 -1.07 -14.10 -4.14
N ALA A 128 -2.13 -13.29 -4.14
CA ALA A 128 -2.76 -12.80 -2.92
C ALA A 128 -3.35 -13.96 -2.10
N ALA A 129 -3.10 -13.94 -0.78
CA ALA A 129 -3.59 -14.95 0.15
C ALA A 129 -3.87 -14.39 1.56
N THR A 130 -3.48 -13.15 1.84
CA THR A 130 -3.56 -12.55 3.17
C THR A 130 -4.91 -11.85 3.38
N PRO A 131 -5.67 -12.17 4.44
CA PRO A 131 -6.88 -11.46 4.81
C PRO A 131 -6.65 -9.95 4.87
N THR A 132 -7.52 -9.17 4.24
CA THR A 132 -7.27 -7.74 3.98
C THR A 132 -8.47 -6.89 4.38
N LEU A 133 -8.21 -5.84 5.17
CA LEU A 133 -9.13 -4.74 5.43
C LEU A 133 -8.80 -3.58 4.49
N ILE A 134 -9.76 -3.11 3.70
CA ILE A 134 -9.61 -1.93 2.85
C ILE A 134 -10.36 -0.77 3.48
N GLN A 135 -9.72 0.40 3.59
CA GLN A 135 -10.30 1.60 4.17
C GLN A 135 -10.12 2.78 3.23
N HIS A 136 -11.21 3.49 2.87
CA HIS A 136 -11.13 4.55 1.86
C HIS A 136 -12.14 5.68 2.10
N GLY A 137 -11.74 6.91 1.81
CA GLY A 137 -12.65 8.06 1.77
C GLY A 137 -13.46 8.10 0.47
N GLU A 138 -14.76 8.35 0.57
CA GLU A 138 -15.69 8.35 -0.57
C GLU A 138 -15.31 9.36 -1.68
N PHE A 139 -14.80 10.54 -1.28
CA PHE A 139 -14.47 11.66 -2.19
C PHE A 139 -12.97 11.88 -2.32
N ASP A 140 -12.18 10.82 -2.18
CA ASP A 140 -10.74 10.89 -2.34
C ASP A 140 -10.38 11.20 -3.82
N ARG A 141 -9.70 12.33 -4.05
CA ARG A 141 -9.21 12.74 -5.36
C ARG A 141 -7.73 12.42 -5.55
N ARG A 142 -7.00 12.25 -4.45
CA ARG A 142 -5.58 11.90 -4.46
C ARG A 142 -5.39 10.45 -4.88
N VAL A 143 -6.14 9.55 -4.25
CA VAL A 143 -6.27 8.15 -4.61
C VAL A 143 -7.77 7.86 -4.79
N PRO A 144 -8.32 8.00 -5.98
CA PRO A 144 -9.75 7.78 -6.21
C PRO A 144 -10.24 6.40 -5.74
N ILE A 145 -11.43 6.36 -5.14
CA ILE A 145 -11.99 5.14 -4.52
C ILE A 145 -12.10 3.91 -5.45
N PRO A 146 -12.19 4.02 -6.79
CA PRO A 146 -12.18 2.84 -7.67
C PRO A 146 -10.99 1.90 -7.46
N TYR A 147 -9.85 2.39 -6.97
CA TYR A 147 -8.69 1.53 -6.64
C TYR A 147 -8.97 0.58 -5.47
N ALA A 148 -9.77 1.04 -4.51
CA ALA A 148 -10.23 0.19 -3.41
C ALA A 148 -11.20 -0.89 -3.90
N TYR A 149 -12.12 -0.54 -4.79
CA TYR A 149 -13.05 -1.50 -5.42
C TYR A 149 -12.32 -2.52 -6.29
N GLU A 150 -11.34 -2.06 -7.10
CA GLU A 150 -10.53 -2.94 -7.94
C GLU A 150 -9.75 -3.97 -7.09
N LEU A 151 -9.07 -3.51 -6.03
CA LEU A 151 -8.36 -4.40 -5.11
C LEU A 151 -9.30 -5.38 -4.42
N ARG A 152 -10.44 -4.89 -3.92
CA ARG A 152 -11.46 -5.72 -3.28
C ARG A 152 -11.94 -6.83 -4.22
N GLN A 153 -12.36 -6.47 -5.43
CA GLN A 153 -12.85 -7.45 -6.42
C GLN A 153 -11.76 -8.47 -6.75
N GLY A 154 -10.52 -8.01 -6.96
CA GLY A 154 -9.41 -8.91 -7.25
C GLY A 154 -9.14 -9.91 -6.10
N LEU A 155 -9.29 -9.51 -4.84
CA LEU A 155 -9.16 -10.40 -3.68
C LEU A 155 -10.34 -11.37 -3.57
N GLU A 156 -11.58 -10.90 -3.76
CA GLU A 156 -12.79 -11.72 -3.76
C GLU A 156 -12.71 -12.82 -4.84
N ASP A 157 -12.27 -12.49 -6.05
CA ASP A 157 -12.08 -13.46 -7.17
C ASP A 157 -11.02 -14.53 -6.84
N ARG A 158 -10.15 -14.29 -5.88
CA ARG A 158 -9.15 -15.27 -5.41
C ARG A 158 -9.59 -16.02 -4.15
N GLY A 159 -10.78 -15.75 -3.63
CA GLY A 159 -11.28 -16.33 -2.39
C GLY A 159 -10.54 -15.84 -1.15
N VAL A 160 -9.86 -14.68 -1.23
CA VAL A 160 -9.17 -14.09 -0.10
C VAL A 160 -10.18 -13.33 0.76
N PRO A 161 -10.23 -13.55 2.09
CA PRO A 161 -11.09 -12.79 2.97
C PRO A 161 -10.79 -11.30 2.88
N VAL A 162 -11.81 -10.50 2.56
CA VAL A 162 -11.67 -9.05 2.44
C VAL A 162 -12.89 -8.35 3.03
N GLU A 163 -12.61 -7.28 3.79
CA GLU A 163 -13.60 -6.33 4.26
C GLU A 163 -13.26 -4.95 3.71
N MET A 164 -14.28 -4.13 3.44
CA MET A 164 -14.08 -2.76 2.96
C MET A 164 -14.94 -1.78 3.74
N VAL A 165 -14.29 -0.75 4.28
CA VAL A 165 -14.93 0.39 4.96
C VAL A 165 -14.80 1.64 4.12
N VAL A 166 -15.94 2.23 3.74
CA VAL A 166 -16.00 3.51 3.04
C VAL A 166 -16.40 4.61 4.01
N TYR A 167 -15.53 5.60 4.16
CA TYR A 167 -15.80 6.78 4.99
C TYR A 167 -16.56 7.83 4.17
N LYS A 168 -17.89 7.85 4.33
CA LYS A 168 -18.78 8.77 3.61
C LYS A 168 -18.47 10.24 3.93
N GLY A 169 -18.39 11.06 2.89
CA GLY A 169 -18.11 12.49 3.01
C GLY A 169 -16.64 12.85 3.26
N PHE A 170 -15.73 11.86 3.28
CA PHE A 170 -14.30 12.11 3.46
C PHE A 170 -13.53 12.03 2.14
N GLY A 171 -12.49 12.86 2.02
CA GLY A 171 -11.47 12.77 0.97
C GLY A 171 -10.29 11.88 1.39
N HIS A 172 -9.08 12.29 0.99
CA HIS A 172 -7.84 11.52 1.24
C HIS A 172 -7.48 11.38 2.73
N GLY A 173 -7.90 12.29 3.59
CA GLY A 173 -7.62 12.29 5.02
C GLY A 173 -8.88 12.13 5.85
N LEU A 174 -8.77 11.41 6.96
CA LEU A 174 -9.82 11.29 7.97
C LEU A 174 -9.62 12.36 9.05
N SER A 175 -10.38 13.46 8.99
CA SER A 175 -10.17 14.61 9.88
C SER A 175 -11.06 14.65 11.13
N LYS A 176 -12.13 13.84 11.16
CA LYS A 176 -13.05 13.81 12.30
C LYS A 176 -12.66 12.74 13.31
N PRO A 177 -12.62 13.02 14.63
CA PRO A 177 -12.17 12.07 15.67
C PRO A 177 -12.87 10.71 15.61
N LYS A 178 -14.18 10.67 15.35
CA LYS A 178 -14.93 9.41 15.23
C LYS A 178 -14.45 8.55 14.05
N ALA A 179 -14.15 9.17 12.91
CA ALA A 179 -13.65 8.45 11.73
C ALA A 179 -12.21 7.96 11.95
N VAL A 180 -11.35 8.78 12.58
CA VAL A 180 -9.98 8.38 12.95
C VAL A 180 -10.01 7.20 13.91
N ARG A 181 -10.88 7.24 14.94
CA ARG A 181 -11.05 6.14 15.87
C ARG A 181 -11.47 4.85 15.14
N GLY A 182 -12.52 4.92 14.31
CA GLY A 182 -13.01 3.76 13.56
C GLY A 182 -11.99 3.15 12.58
N ALA A 183 -11.05 3.97 12.10
CA ALA A 183 -9.95 3.47 11.25
C ALA A 183 -8.85 2.74 12.07
N MET A 184 -8.83 2.91 13.40
CA MET A 184 -7.82 2.34 14.30
C MET A 184 -8.35 1.14 15.13
N GLU A 185 -9.65 0.95 15.17
CA GLU A 185 -10.35 -0.16 15.84
C GLU A 185 -10.49 -1.38 14.93
#